data_12292907c3b1d8076f61c078bcd608d9
#
_entry.id   12292907c3b1d8076f61c078bcd608d9
#
_cell.length_a   1.000
_cell.length_b   1.000
_cell.length_c   1.000
_cell.angle_alpha   90.00
_cell.angle_beta   90.00
_cell.angle_gamma   90.00
#
_symmetry.space_group_name_H-M   'P 1'
#
loop_
_entity.id
_entity.type
_entity.pdbx_description
1 polymer ?
#
loop_
_entity_poly.entity_id
_entity_poly.type
_entity_poly.pdbx_seq_one_letter_code
_entity_poly.pdbx_strand_id
1 'polypeptide(L)'
;MSLSRRTILRAVGVLPLAAGNLGLSALAQAAPTAPAATEVPPILFVHGNGDHAALWITTLWRMESNGVARERMFAINFTDPLARTDDKVEQPDRSSTEDQRRELGDAIKELKRRTGASRIALVGNSRGGYPIRNTIKNGGGADISHAVLCGVPNHGVYD
;
A
#
# COMPACT_ATOMS: atom_id res chain seq x y z
N MET A 1 -20.92 20.82 61.02
CA MET A 1 -19.70 20.58 61.80
C MET A 1 -18.52 20.44 60.84
N SER A 2 -17.71 21.49 60.81
CA SER A 2 -16.54 21.60 59.91
C SER A 2 -15.28 21.27 60.71
N LEU A 3 -14.45 20.38 60.26
CA LEU A 3 -13.12 20.12 60.83
C LEU A 3 -12.06 20.53 59.79
N SER A 4 -11.45 21.65 60.13
CA SER A 4 -10.24 22.18 59.51
C SER A 4 -9.01 21.33 59.85
N ARG A 5 -8.20 20.94 58.86
CA ARG A 5 -6.87 20.37 59.07
C ARG A 5 -5.79 21.40 58.78
N ARG A 6 -5.11 21.79 59.81
CA ARG A 6 -3.98 22.75 59.80
C ARG A 6 -2.71 22.06 59.26
N THR A 7 -2.09 22.75 58.31
CA THR A 7 -0.78 22.48 57.74
C THR A 7 0.34 22.68 58.75
N ILE A 8 1.23 21.71 58.88
CA ILE A 8 2.50 21.87 59.61
C ILE A 8 3.62 21.85 58.56
N LEU A 9 4.21 23.01 58.31
CA LEU A 9 5.49 23.15 57.59
C LEU A 9 6.64 22.75 58.56
N ARG A 10 7.44 21.79 58.17
CA ARG A 10 8.79 21.60 58.74
C ARG A 10 9.82 21.88 57.67
N ALA A 11 10.60 22.90 57.86
CA ALA A 11 11.77 23.21 57.06
C ALA A 11 12.88 22.21 57.37
N VAL A 12 13.39 21.53 56.37
CA VAL A 12 14.60 20.72 56.43
C VAL A 12 15.62 21.37 55.51
N GLY A 13 16.74 21.80 56.11
CA GLY A 13 17.83 22.44 55.39
C GLY A 13 18.50 21.48 54.39
N VAL A 14 18.75 21.96 53.19
CA VAL A 14 19.46 21.26 52.15
C VAL A 14 20.88 21.79 52.06
N LEU A 15 21.86 20.93 52.32
CA LEU A 15 23.26 21.13 52.01
C LEU A 15 23.48 20.96 50.48
N PRO A 16 24.28 21.80 49.81
CA PRO A 16 24.58 21.54 48.41
C PRO A 16 25.64 20.47 48.25
N LEU A 17 25.27 19.30 47.71
CA LEU A 17 26.23 18.36 47.14
C LEU A 17 26.62 18.85 45.76
N ALA A 18 27.89 19.13 45.55
CA ALA A 18 28.46 19.33 44.23
C ALA A 18 28.47 18.00 43.48
N ALA A 19 27.51 17.82 42.56
CA ALA A 19 27.46 16.70 41.63
C ALA A 19 28.31 17.04 40.41
N GLY A 20 29.41 16.30 40.25
CA GLY A 20 30.22 16.33 39.02
C GLY A 20 29.38 15.88 37.83
N ASN A 21 29.42 16.66 36.74
CA ASN A 21 28.86 16.32 35.45
C ASN A 21 29.62 15.13 34.85
N LEU A 22 29.15 13.91 35.09
CA LEU A 22 29.46 12.77 34.23
C LEU A 22 28.55 12.89 33.02
N GLY A 23 29.11 13.39 31.90
CA GLY A 23 28.44 13.43 30.63
C GLY A 23 28.10 12.03 30.13
N LEU A 24 26.88 11.58 30.38
CA LEU A 24 26.26 10.50 29.63
C LEU A 24 25.83 11.09 28.28
N SER A 25 26.74 11.04 27.32
CA SER A 25 26.38 11.19 25.90
C SER A 25 25.49 9.98 25.56
N ALA A 26 24.17 10.17 25.70
CA ALA A 26 23.21 9.26 25.12
C ALA A 26 23.44 9.26 23.60
N LEU A 27 24.05 8.19 23.08
CA LEU A 27 24.02 7.89 21.68
C LEU A 27 22.54 7.65 21.33
N ALA A 28 21.85 8.73 20.94
CA ALA A 28 20.58 8.62 20.27
C ALA A 28 20.86 7.88 18.96
N GLN A 29 20.68 6.57 18.99
CA GLN A 29 20.57 5.79 17.75
C GLN A 29 19.38 6.36 17.00
N ALA A 30 19.67 7.10 15.92
CA ALA A 30 18.65 7.51 14.97
C ALA A 30 17.98 6.21 14.48
N ALA A 31 16.68 6.06 14.80
CA ALA A 31 15.89 5.03 14.17
C ALA A 31 16.05 5.18 12.65
N PRO A 32 16.17 4.08 11.89
CA PRO A 32 16.28 4.18 10.44
C PRO A 32 15.08 5.00 9.97
N THR A 33 15.35 6.17 9.38
CA THR A 33 14.32 6.98 8.74
C THR A 33 13.72 6.15 7.64
N ALA A 34 12.44 5.78 7.80
CA ALA A 34 11.69 5.19 6.69
C ALA A 34 11.85 6.10 5.46
N PRO A 35 12.08 5.55 4.27
CA PRO A 35 12.21 6.36 3.07
C PRO A 35 11.03 7.31 2.98
N ALA A 36 11.29 8.57 2.63
CA ALA A 36 10.25 9.58 2.57
C ALA A 36 9.10 9.05 1.71
N ALA A 37 7.86 9.23 2.15
CA ALA A 37 6.65 8.73 1.47
C ALA A 37 6.55 9.13 -0.02
N THR A 38 7.37 10.11 -0.46
CA THR A 38 7.52 10.58 -1.83
C THR A 38 8.38 9.66 -2.70
N GLU A 39 9.18 8.77 -2.14
CA GLU A 39 10.06 7.85 -2.88
C GLU A 39 9.36 6.57 -3.33
N VAL A 40 8.27 6.19 -2.66
CA VAL A 40 7.48 5.01 -3.05
C VAL A 40 6.55 5.39 -4.21
N PRO A 41 6.65 4.73 -5.38
CA PRO A 41 5.72 4.99 -6.48
C PRO A 41 4.29 4.68 -6.06
N PRO A 42 3.27 5.34 -6.63
CA PRO A 42 1.88 4.94 -6.41
C PRO A 42 1.67 3.48 -6.79
N ILE A 43 0.84 2.78 -6.03
CA ILE A 43 0.64 1.34 -6.19
C ILE A 43 -0.81 1.05 -6.54
N LEU A 44 -1.03 0.32 -7.63
CA LEU A 44 -2.33 -0.20 -8.01
C LEU A 44 -2.36 -1.72 -7.78
N PHE A 45 -3.28 -2.17 -6.94
CA PHE A 45 -3.50 -3.56 -6.59
C PHE A 45 -4.62 -4.16 -7.46
N VAL A 46 -4.37 -5.33 -8.01
CA VAL A 46 -5.23 -6.01 -8.99
C VAL A 46 -5.61 -7.39 -8.45
N HIS A 47 -6.89 -7.61 -8.20
CA HIS A 47 -7.41 -8.86 -7.66
C HIS A 47 -7.51 -9.98 -8.72
N GLY A 48 -7.77 -11.21 -8.28
CA GLY A 48 -7.91 -12.39 -9.12
C GLY A 48 -9.31 -12.62 -9.65
N ASN A 49 -9.53 -13.84 -10.17
CA ASN A 49 -10.80 -14.25 -10.77
C ASN A 49 -11.92 -14.30 -9.73
N GLY A 50 -13.02 -13.60 -9.99
CA GLY A 50 -14.19 -13.58 -9.13
C GLY A 50 -13.98 -12.91 -7.76
N ASP A 51 -12.86 -12.20 -7.59
CA ASP A 51 -12.47 -11.57 -6.34
C ASP A 51 -12.79 -10.05 -6.36
N HIS A 52 -12.35 -9.32 -5.36
CA HIS A 52 -12.72 -7.94 -5.10
C HIS A 52 -11.54 -7.15 -4.50
N ALA A 53 -11.55 -5.82 -4.62
CA ALA A 53 -10.53 -4.94 -4.02
C ALA A 53 -10.34 -5.16 -2.51
N ALA A 54 -11.34 -5.66 -1.81
CA ALA A 54 -11.26 -5.99 -0.39
C ALA A 54 -10.20 -7.04 -0.04
N LEU A 55 -9.77 -7.89 -0.99
CA LEU A 55 -8.62 -8.78 -0.85
C LEU A 55 -7.40 -8.04 -0.30
N TRP A 56 -7.22 -6.79 -0.68
CA TRP A 56 -6.03 -6.01 -0.40
C TRP A 56 -6.08 -5.19 0.90
N ILE A 57 -7.22 -5.16 1.62
CA ILE A 57 -7.43 -4.29 2.79
C ILE A 57 -6.31 -4.48 3.84
N THR A 58 -5.98 -5.71 4.19
CA THR A 58 -4.92 -6.00 5.18
C THR A 58 -3.54 -5.58 4.67
N THR A 59 -3.28 -5.76 3.37
CA THR A 59 -2.02 -5.33 2.75
C THR A 59 -1.91 -3.81 2.76
N LEU A 60 -2.98 -3.09 2.41
CA LEU A 60 -3.04 -1.63 2.45
C LEU A 60 -2.76 -1.09 3.85
N TRP A 61 -3.40 -1.64 4.88
CA TRP A 61 -3.16 -1.24 6.27
C TRP A 61 -1.71 -1.50 6.72
N ARG A 62 -1.14 -2.64 6.34
CA ARG A 62 0.27 -2.95 6.65
C ARG A 62 1.22 -1.98 5.97
N MET A 63 0.99 -1.65 4.71
CA MET A 63 1.82 -0.69 3.98
C MET A 63 1.69 0.72 4.56
N GLU A 64 0.47 1.14 4.90
CA GLU A 64 0.20 2.41 5.57
C GLU A 64 0.92 2.49 6.92
N SER A 65 0.85 1.43 7.74
CA SER A 65 1.58 1.33 9.01
C SER A 65 3.11 1.34 8.84
N ASN A 66 3.62 1.05 7.64
CA ASN A 66 5.02 1.13 7.28
C ASN A 66 5.38 2.42 6.52
N GLY A 67 4.51 3.43 6.56
CA GLY A 67 4.79 4.78 6.06
C GLY A 67 4.45 5.01 4.59
N VAL A 68 3.76 4.08 3.92
CA VAL A 68 3.23 4.34 2.57
C VAL A 68 1.94 5.14 2.69
N ALA A 69 1.91 6.34 2.12
CA ALA A 69 0.74 7.20 2.19
C ALA A 69 -0.49 6.54 1.54
N ARG A 70 -1.64 6.58 2.23
CA ARG A 70 -2.87 5.88 1.81
C ARG A 70 -3.37 6.32 0.44
N GLU A 71 -3.26 7.61 0.13
CA GLU A 71 -3.64 8.22 -1.15
C GLU A 71 -2.77 7.78 -2.34
N ARG A 72 -1.65 7.14 -2.07
CA ARG A 72 -0.78 6.55 -3.10
C ARG A 72 -1.09 5.08 -3.39
N MET A 73 -2.05 4.50 -2.68
CA MET A 73 -2.44 3.09 -2.81
C MET A 73 -3.88 2.98 -3.27
N PHE A 74 -4.12 2.23 -4.32
CA PHE A 74 -5.44 1.99 -4.88
C PHE A 74 -5.63 0.51 -5.20
N ALA A 75 -6.82 -0.03 -4.97
CA ALA A 75 -7.19 -1.38 -5.38
C ALA A 75 -8.36 -1.29 -6.36
N ILE A 76 -8.20 -1.86 -7.55
CA ILE A 76 -9.25 -1.87 -8.57
C ILE A 76 -10.34 -2.88 -8.22
N ASN A 77 -11.59 -2.54 -8.56
CA ASN A 77 -12.66 -3.50 -8.77
C ASN A 77 -12.95 -3.57 -10.26
N PHE A 78 -12.84 -4.74 -10.85
CA PHE A 78 -13.31 -4.96 -12.21
C PHE A 78 -14.83 -5.02 -12.24
N THR A 79 -15.44 -4.51 -13.31
CA THR A 79 -16.89 -4.52 -13.52
C THR A 79 -17.40 -5.96 -13.49
N ASP A 80 -16.78 -6.84 -14.27
CA ASP A 80 -17.08 -8.26 -14.32
C ASP A 80 -15.86 -9.06 -13.90
N PRO A 81 -15.72 -9.42 -12.62
CA PRO A 81 -14.51 -10.04 -12.10
C PRO A 81 -14.31 -11.49 -12.55
N LEU A 82 -15.39 -12.19 -12.96
CA LEU A 82 -15.30 -13.58 -13.43
C LEU A 82 -14.72 -13.67 -14.83
N ALA A 83 -13.86 -14.68 -15.05
CA ALA A 83 -13.34 -14.98 -16.37
C ALA A 83 -14.42 -15.55 -17.28
N ARG A 84 -14.38 -15.19 -18.57
CA ARG A 84 -15.04 -15.98 -19.61
C ARG A 84 -14.43 -17.38 -19.64
N THR A 85 -15.21 -18.39 -20.00
CA THR A 85 -14.71 -19.75 -20.21
C THR A 85 -13.93 -19.87 -21.52
N ASP A 86 -14.31 -19.06 -22.50
CA ASP A 86 -13.56 -18.76 -23.72
C ASP A 86 -13.46 -17.25 -23.84
N ASP A 87 -12.25 -16.72 -23.88
CA ASP A 87 -11.98 -15.27 -23.92
C ASP A 87 -12.59 -14.60 -25.17
N LYS A 88 -12.80 -15.36 -26.24
CA LYS A 88 -13.35 -14.89 -27.52
C LYS A 88 -14.86 -14.86 -27.56
N VAL A 89 -15.53 -15.57 -26.66
CA VAL A 89 -16.99 -15.70 -26.61
C VAL A 89 -17.54 -14.80 -25.53
N GLU A 90 -18.40 -13.87 -25.89
CA GLU A 90 -19.06 -12.98 -24.92
C GLU A 90 -19.99 -13.81 -24.01
N GLN A 91 -19.89 -13.55 -22.71
CA GLN A 91 -20.69 -14.23 -21.68
C GLN A 91 -21.18 -13.18 -20.66
N PRO A 92 -22.47 -13.22 -20.27
CA PRO A 92 -23.00 -12.33 -19.26
C PRO A 92 -22.19 -12.39 -17.96
N ASP A 93 -21.99 -11.24 -17.31
CA ASP A 93 -21.29 -11.06 -16.02
C ASP A 93 -19.86 -11.65 -16.00
N ARG A 94 -19.21 -11.72 -17.18
CA ARG A 94 -17.85 -12.22 -17.33
C ARG A 94 -17.02 -11.34 -18.26
N SER A 95 -15.77 -11.18 -17.91
CA SER A 95 -14.81 -10.39 -18.68
C SER A 95 -13.79 -11.25 -19.40
N SER A 96 -13.41 -10.82 -20.60
CA SER A 96 -12.19 -11.29 -21.25
C SER A 96 -10.95 -10.68 -20.56
N THR A 97 -9.78 -11.20 -20.90
CA THR A 97 -8.51 -10.60 -20.46
C THR A 97 -8.34 -9.19 -21.04
N GLU A 98 -8.86 -8.95 -22.25
CA GLU A 98 -8.80 -7.63 -22.90
C GLU A 98 -9.74 -6.61 -22.25
N ASP A 99 -10.93 -7.02 -21.79
CA ASP A 99 -11.83 -6.14 -21.04
C ASP A 99 -11.13 -5.67 -19.74
N GLN A 100 -10.53 -6.59 -18.99
CA GLN A 100 -9.79 -6.24 -17.77
C GLN A 100 -8.54 -5.39 -18.07
N ARG A 101 -7.87 -5.61 -19.21
CA ARG A 101 -6.74 -4.77 -19.61
C ARG A 101 -7.16 -3.31 -19.84
N ARG A 102 -8.33 -3.09 -20.47
CA ARG A 102 -8.88 -1.74 -20.68
C ARG A 102 -9.20 -1.06 -19.37
N GLU A 103 -9.95 -1.72 -18.47
CA GLU A 103 -10.28 -1.19 -17.15
C GLU A 103 -9.01 -0.89 -16.33
N LEU A 104 -8.02 -1.78 -16.37
CA LEU A 104 -6.73 -1.56 -15.74
C LEU A 104 -6.01 -0.33 -16.31
N GLY A 105 -6.03 -0.17 -17.65
CA GLY A 105 -5.44 0.98 -18.33
C GLY A 105 -6.06 2.30 -17.86
N ASP A 106 -7.36 2.34 -17.68
CA ASP A 106 -8.05 3.54 -17.19
C ASP A 106 -7.76 3.80 -15.70
N ALA A 107 -7.69 2.76 -14.87
CA ALA A 107 -7.29 2.88 -13.49
C ALA A 107 -5.83 3.38 -13.34
N ILE A 108 -4.91 2.96 -14.22
CA ILE A 108 -3.53 3.46 -14.28
C ILE A 108 -3.51 4.97 -14.57
N LYS A 109 -4.24 5.38 -15.62
CA LYS A 109 -4.34 6.82 -15.99
C LYS A 109 -4.89 7.65 -14.83
N GLU A 110 -5.95 7.17 -14.19
CA GLU A 110 -6.58 7.87 -13.07
C GLU A 110 -5.65 7.98 -11.87
N LEU A 111 -4.95 6.91 -11.48
CA LEU A 111 -4.00 6.95 -10.38
C LEU A 111 -2.83 7.90 -10.68
N LYS A 112 -2.30 7.91 -11.90
CA LYS A 112 -1.28 8.87 -12.34
C LYS A 112 -1.80 10.31 -12.25
N ARG A 113 -3.03 10.56 -12.71
CA ARG A 113 -3.65 11.88 -12.64
C ARG A 113 -3.81 12.36 -11.20
N ARG A 114 -4.26 11.50 -10.29
CA ARG A 114 -4.48 11.83 -8.87
C ARG A 114 -3.19 12.09 -8.11
N THR A 115 -2.13 11.37 -8.43
CA THR A 115 -0.86 11.42 -7.70
C THR A 115 0.19 12.32 -8.36
N GLY A 116 -0.02 12.74 -9.61
CA GLY A 116 0.98 13.47 -10.39
C GLY A 116 2.18 12.61 -10.80
N ALA A 117 2.16 11.29 -10.54
CA ALA A 117 3.27 10.41 -10.84
C ALA A 117 3.37 10.09 -12.34
N SER A 118 4.59 10.06 -12.87
CA SER A 118 4.84 9.64 -14.25
C SER A 118 4.71 8.13 -14.43
N ARG A 119 5.02 7.34 -13.38
CA ARG A 119 4.97 5.88 -13.39
C ARG A 119 4.39 5.35 -12.09
N ILE A 120 3.75 4.19 -12.14
CA ILE A 120 3.16 3.52 -10.96
C ILE A 120 3.69 2.09 -10.82
N ALA A 121 3.53 1.50 -9.65
CA ALA A 121 3.75 0.07 -9.41
C ALA A 121 2.43 -0.70 -9.54
N LEU A 122 2.48 -1.91 -10.04
CA LEU A 122 1.35 -2.84 -10.12
C LEU A 122 1.61 -4.05 -9.23
N VAL A 123 0.61 -4.48 -8.47
CA VAL A 123 0.65 -5.71 -7.67
C VAL A 123 -0.57 -6.54 -8.04
N GLY A 124 -0.36 -7.70 -8.66
CA GLY A 124 -1.44 -8.57 -9.13
C GLY A 124 -1.46 -9.92 -8.44
N ASN A 125 -2.66 -10.39 -8.11
CA ASN A 125 -2.89 -11.72 -7.57
C ASN A 125 -3.58 -12.61 -8.61
N SER A 126 -3.13 -13.86 -8.75
CA SER A 126 -3.77 -14.87 -9.58
C SER A 126 -4.05 -14.36 -11.00
N ARG A 127 -5.30 -14.46 -11.50
CA ARG A 127 -5.72 -13.95 -12.82
C ARG A 127 -5.43 -12.45 -13.01
N GLY A 128 -5.37 -11.64 -11.94
CA GLY A 128 -5.04 -10.22 -12.02
C GLY A 128 -3.68 -9.92 -12.65
N GLY A 129 -2.79 -10.91 -12.70
CA GLY A 129 -1.53 -10.80 -13.42
C GLY A 129 -1.65 -10.81 -14.94
N TYR A 130 -2.76 -11.31 -15.51
CA TYR A 130 -2.96 -11.34 -16.96
C TYR A 130 -3.16 -9.94 -17.55
N PRO A 131 -4.10 -9.10 -17.07
CA PRO A 131 -4.23 -7.74 -17.54
C PRO A 131 -2.96 -6.91 -17.33
N ILE A 132 -2.20 -7.14 -16.22
CA ILE A 132 -0.91 -6.48 -15.99
C ILE A 132 0.09 -6.85 -17.11
N ARG A 133 0.29 -8.13 -17.37
CA ARG A 133 1.22 -8.59 -18.41
C ARG A 133 0.80 -8.11 -19.79
N ASN A 134 -0.50 -8.16 -20.11
CA ASN A 134 -1.03 -7.67 -21.37
C ASN A 134 -0.85 -6.17 -21.53
N THR A 135 -1.04 -5.38 -20.45
CA THR A 135 -0.77 -3.95 -20.47
C THR A 135 0.69 -3.67 -20.82
N ILE A 136 1.62 -4.36 -20.17
CA ILE A 136 3.07 -4.19 -20.43
C ILE A 136 3.41 -4.61 -21.86
N LYS A 137 2.91 -5.76 -22.30
CA LYS A 137 3.16 -6.31 -23.64
C LYS A 137 2.64 -5.38 -24.76
N ASN A 138 1.52 -4.71 -24.53
CA ASN A 138 0.86 -3.86 -25.53
C ASN A 138 1.23 -2.36 -25.40
N GLY A 139 2.42 -2.06 -24.92
CA GLY A 139 2.99 -0.71 -24.93
C GLY A 139 2.77 0.11 -23.65
N GLY A 140 1.99 -0.39 -22.68
CA GLY A 140 1.77 0.31 -21.41
C GLY A 140 2.96 0.24 -20.43
N GLY A 141 4.06 -0.42 -20.79
CA GLY A 141 5.22 -0.57 -19.93
C GLY A 141 5.89 0.75 -19.54
N ALA A 142 5.78 1.78 -20.38
CA ALA A 142 6.32 3.12 -20.06
C ALA A 142 5.70 3.74 -18.80
N ASP A 143 4.45 3.41 -18.49
CA ASP A 143 3.71 3.89 -17.31
C ASP A 143 4.00 3.10 -16.04
N ILE A 144 4.69 1.97 -16.16
CA ILE A 144 4.90 1.01 -15.07
C ILE A 144 6.34 1.08 -14.58
N SER A 145 6.52 1.33 -13.27
CA SER A 145 7.82 1.31 -12.62
C SER A 145 8.20 -0.11 -12.15
N HIS A 146 7.24 -0.83 -11.59
CA HIS A 146 7.41 -2.17 -11.04
C HIS A 146 6.13 -3.00 -11.26
N ALA A 147 6.29 -4.30 -11.45
CA ALA A 147 5.18 -5.24 -11.46
C ALA A 147 5.51 -6.43 -10.54
N VAL A 148 4.65 -6.66 -9.54
CA VAL A 148 4.74 -7.81 -8.62
C VAL A 148 3.57 -8.73 -8.92
N LEU A 149 3.86 -9.99 -9.21
CA LEU A 149 2.89 -11.01 -9.59
C LEU A 149 2.84 -12.12 -8.54
N CYS A 150 1.73 -12.19 -7.80
CA CYS A 150 1.53 -13.13 -6.70
C CYS A 150 0.65 -14.30 -7.16
N GLY A 151 1.21 -15.52 -7.23
CA GLY A 151 0.46 -16.71 -7.59
C GLY A 151 -0.20 -16.66 -8.97
N VAL A 152 0.44 -15.97 -9.92
CA VAL A 152 -0.06 -15.83 -11.30
C VAL A 152 0.36 -17.04 -12.12
N PRO A 153 -0.58 -17.70 -12.86
CA PRO A 153 -0.22 -18.77 -13.80
C PRO A 153 0.45 -18.16 -15.04
N ASN A 154 1.79 -18.11 -14.99
CA ASN A 154 2.59 -17.38 -15.99
C ASN A 154 2.67 -18.08 -17.36
N HIS A 155 2.36 -19.37 -17.42
CA HIS A 155 2.43 -20.20 -18.61
C HIS A 155 1.05 -20.68 -19.10
N GLY A 156 -0.03 -20.15 -18.54
CA GLY A 156 -1.40 -20.59 -18.74
C GLY A 156 -1.88 -21.48 -17.59
N VAL A 157 -3.18 -21.78 -17.61
CA VAL A 157 -3.83 -22.66 -16.60
C VAL A 157 -4.03 -24.06 -17.17
N TYR A 158 -4.05 -24.16 -18.50
CA TYR A 158 -4.19 -25.41 -19.24
C TYR A 158 -3.19 -25.38 -20.41
N ASP A 159 -2.41 -26.42 -20.51
CA ASP A 159 -1.60 -26.75 -21.71
C ASP A 159 -2.47 -27.49 -22.73
#